data_9c3dc7dc43d8f9bae41b151a73fbd08f
#
_entry.id   9c3dc7dc43d8f9bae41b151a73fbd08f
#
_cell.length_a   1.000
_cell.length_b   1.000
_cell.length_c   1.000
_cell.angle_alpha   90.00
_cell.angle_beta   90.00
_cell.angle_gamma   90.00
#
_symmetry.space_group_name_H-M   'P 1'
#
loop_
_entity.id
_entity.type
_entity.pdbx_description
1 polymer ?
#
loop_
_entity_poly.entity_id
_entity_poly.type
_entity_poly.pdbx_seq_one_letter_code
_entity_poly.pdbx_strand_id
1 'polypeptide(L)'
;MSRSHSRRGFLADVGRGTLLATLGPVMLTDLGLAARSFAEELDSPLQFGDLEPLVCALQETPVDQLQSSLVKRLQAGLPLKTLVAAAALANARTFGGEDYIGFHTFMALGPALKMSALMPAGSEALPVLKVLYRNSSRIQEFGGLSLIHI
;
A
#
# COMPACT_ATOMS: atom_id res chain seq x y z
N MET A 1 16.24 -0.27 -30.36
CA MET A 1 15.77 -0.78 -29.07
C MET A 1 14.53 0.02 -28.68
N SER A 2 13.33 -0.57 -28.81
CA SER A 2 12.08 0.08 -28.49
C SER A 2 11.83 -0.05 -26.98
N ARG A 3 11.82 1.08 -26.25
CA ARG A 3 11.41 1.11 -24.85
C ARG A 3 9.88 0.90 -24.81
N SER A 4 9.44 -0.23 -24.29
CA SER A 4 8.03 -0.44 -23.98
C SER A 4 7.65 0.46 -22.81
N HIS A 5 6.96 1.55 -23.08
CA HIS A 5 6.40 2.40 -22.03
C HIS A 5 5.24 1.65 -21.37
N SER A 6 5.30 1.50 -20.05
CA SER A 6 4.14 1.01 -19.30
C SER A 6 3.00 2.02 -19.37
N ARG A 7 1.73 1.57 -19.30
CA ARG A 7 0.55 2.45 -19.29
C ARG A 7 0.66 3.53 -18.21
N ARG A 8 1.23 3.19 -17.06
CA ARG A 8 1.47 4.11 -15.93
C ARG A 8 2.52 5.17 -16.28
N GLY A 9 3.61 4.79 -16.95
CA GLY A 9 4.62 5.73 -17.46
C GLY A 9 4.02 6.71 -18.47
N PHE A 10 3.22 6.20 -19.40
CA PHE A 10 2.52 7.04 -20.37
C PHE A 10 1.59 8.06 -19.71
N LEU A 11 0.76 7.65 -18.75
CA LEU A 11 -0.14 8.55 -18.02
C LEU A 11 0.61 9.59 -17.18
N ALA A 12 1.72 9.20 -16.57
CA ALA A 12 2.59 10.14 -15.86
C ALA A 12 3.22 11.18 -16.79
N ASP A 13 3.67 10.77 -17.96
CA ASP A 13 4.27 11.65 -18.96
C ASP A 13 3.22 12.61 -19.59
N VAL A 14 2.01 12.11 -19.85
CA VAL A 14 0.89 12.94 -20.30
C VAL A 14 0.49 13.96 -19.23
N GLY A 15 0.38 13.54 -17.96
CA GLY A 15 0.08 14.44 -16.85
C GLY A 15 1.13 15.54 -16.69
N ARG A 16 2.42 15.20 -16.79
CA ARG A 16 3.53 16.17 -16.77
C ARG A 16 3.48 17.14 -17.94
N GLY A 17 3.27 16.62 -19.14
CA GLY A 17 3.18 17.45 -20.35
C GLY A 17 2.04 18.46 -20.24
N THR A 18 0.89 18.04 -19.71
CA THR A 18 -0.27 18.90 -19.49
C THR A 18 0.00 19.98 -18.46
N LEU A 19 0.61 19.62 -17.30
CA LEU A 19 0.96 20.59 -16.27
C LEU A 19 2.00 21.62 -16.76
N LEU A 20 3.03 21.18 -17.46
CA LEU A 20 4.04 22.08 -18.06
C LEU A 20 3.43 23.01 -19.10
N ALA A 21 2.51 22.51 -19.92
CA ALA A 21 1.85 23.29 -20.96
C ALA A 21 0.86 24.33 -20.39
N THR A 22 0.20 24.02 -19.26
CA THR A 22 -0.84 24.89 -18.68
C THR A 22 -0.30 25.90 -17.67
N LEU A 23 0.69 25.52 -16.85
CA LEU A 23 1.17 26.36 -15.75
C LEU A 23 2.51 27.03 -16.03
N GLY A 24 3.27 26.54 -16.99
CA GLY A 24 4.63 27.01 -17.28
C GLY A 24 5.66 26.68 -16.20
N PRO A 25 6.96 26.65 -16.53
CA PRO A 25 8.02 26.23 -15.61
C PRO A 25 8.19 27.14 -14.40
N VAL A 26 7.87 28.43 -14.52
CA VAL A 26 8.02 29.42 -13.44
C VAL A 26 6.97 29.24 -12.34
N MET A 27 5.71 28.95 -12.71
CA MET A 27 4.64 28.72 -11.73
C MET A 27 4.82 27.40 -10.96
N LEU A 28 5.41 26.40 -11.59
CA LEU A 28 5.72 25.13 -10.92
C LEU A 28 6.78 25.31 -9.83
N THR A 29 7.73 26.22 -10.05
CA THR A 29 8.76 26.58 -9.06
C THR A 29 8.15 27.30 -7.86
N ASP A 30 7.24 28.25 -8.09
CA ASP A 30 6.56 29.04 -7.05
C ASP A 30 5.60 28.18 -6.20
N LEU A 31 5.01 27.15 -6.79
CA LEU A 31 4.16 26.19 -6.08
C LEU A 31 4.94 25.11 -5.33
N GLY A 32 6.29 25.20 -5.29
CA GLY A 32 7.13 24.17 -4.66
C GLY A 32 7.13 22.84 -5.43
N LEU A 33 6.55 22.83 -6.63
CA LEU A 33 6.52 21.69 -7.56
C LEU A 33 7.71 21.75 -8.53
N ALA A 34 8.72 22.60 -8.22
CA ALA A 34 9.96 22.63 -8.98
C ALA A 34 10.54 21.24 -9.06
N ALA A 35 10.84 20.85 -10.27
CA ALA A 35 11.40 19.58 -10.67
C ALA A 35 12.67 19.20 -9.89
N ARG A 36 12.56 18.90 -8.62
CA ARG A 36 13.35 17.85 -8.01
C ARG A 36 12.89 16.61 -8.74
N SER A 37 13.80 16.14 -9.55
CA SER A 37 13.70 14.92 -10.34
C SER A 37 12.60 13.95 -9.91
N PHE A 38 11.36 14.17 -10.36
CA PHE A 38 10.30 13.15 -10.30
C PHE A 38 10.75 11.84 -10.98
N ALA A 39 11.84 11.88 -11.74
CA ALA A 39 12.45 10.70 -12.35
C ALA A 39 13.27 9.87 -11.34
N GLU A 40 13.92 10.48 -10.34
CA GLU A 40 14.65 9.76 -9.29
C GLU A 40 13.70 9.21 -8.20
N GLU A 41 12.56 9.85 -7.96
CA GLU A 41 11.54 9.35 -7.01
C GLU A 41 10.75 8.16 -7.56
N LEU A 42 10.71 7.93 -8.87
CA LEU A 42 9.99 6.81 -9.49
C LEU A 42 10.74 5.48 -9.38
N ASP A 43 12.04 5.50 -9.12
CA ASP A 43 12.87 4.29 -8.94
C ASP A 43 13.02 3.90 -7.44
N SER A 44 12.62 4.77 -6.51
CA SER A 44 12.62 4.41 -5.09
C SER A 44 11.29 3.72 -4.71
N PRO A 45 11.33 2.64 -3.93
CA PRO A 45 10.10 1.99 -3.45
C PRO A 45 9.28 2.97 -2.63
N LEU A 46 7.96 2.96 -2.82
CA LEU A 46 7.03 3.79 -2.04
C LEU A 46 7.23 3.54 -0.54
N GLN A 47 7.57 4.60 0.20
CA GLN A 47 7.71 4.56 1.65
C GLN A 47 6.56 5.31 2.32
N PHE A 48 6.13 4.82 3.47
CA PHE A 48 4.94 5.30 4.18
C PHE A 48 5.25 5.86 5.58
N GLY A 49 6.43 6.46 5.75
CA GLY A 49 6.83 7.11 7.00
C GLY A 49 6.70 6.19 8.21
N ASP A 50 6.02 6.65 9.26
CA ASP A 50 5.85 5.91 10.51
C ASP A 50 5.11 4.56 10.36
N LEU A 51 4.38 4.37 9.27
CA LEU A 51 3.70 3.11 8.96
C LEU A 51 4.60 2.09 8.25
N GLU A 52 5.75 2.52 7.74
CA GLU A 52 6.64 1.65 6.95
C GLU A 52 7.02 0.35 7.66
N PRO A 53 7.42 0.34 8.95
CA PRO A 53 7.76 -0.90 9.64
C PRO A 53 6.59 -1.88 9.74
N LEU A 54 5.35 -1.36 9.84
CA LEU A 54 4.15 -2.19 9.90
C LEU A 54 3.76 -2.69 8.50
N VAL A 55 3.91 -1.85 7.49
CA VAL A 55 3.68 -2.22 6.08
C VAL A 55 4.63 -3.33 5.66
N CYS A 56 5.94 -3.20 5.94
CA CYS A 56 6.93 -4.23 5.69
C CYS A 56 6.60 -5.53 6.44
N ALA A 57 6.20 -5.44 7.71
CA ALA A 57 5.82 -6.61 8.49
C ALA A 57 4.64 -7.38 7.86
N LEU A 58 3.64 -6.67 7.30
CA LEU A 58 2.50 -7.28 6.63
C LEU A 58 2.87 -7.93 5.29
N GLN A 59 3.94 -7.47 4.63
CA GLN A 59 4.40 -8.02 3.36
C GLN A 59 5.36 -9.20 3.54
N GLU A 60 6.22 -9.16 4.58
CA GLU A 60 7.36 -10.07 4.72
C GLU A 60 7.22 -11.11 5.84
N THR A 61 6.35 -10.86 6.86
CA THR A 61 6.17 -11.86 7.91
C THR A 61 5.49 -13.11 7.34
N PRO A 62 6.08 -14.30 7.46
CA PRO A 62 5.46 -15.54 7.00
C PRO A 62 4.03 -15.69 7.50
N VAL A 63 3.13 -16.14 6.62
CA VAL A 63 1.67 -16.13 6.89
C VAL A 63 1.30 -16.95 8.13
N ASP A 64 2.02 -18.04 8.39
CA ASP A 64 1.85 -18.89 9.58
C ASP A 64 2.21 -18.18 10.89
N GLN A 65 3.11 -17.18 10.85
CA GLN A 65 3.54 -16.39 12.00
C GLN A 65 2.79 -15.05 12.11
N LEU A 66 2.19 -14.59 11.02
CA LEU A 66 1.61 -13.26 10.92
C LEU A 66 0.54 -13.03 11.99
N GLN A 67 -0.42 -13.94 12.13
CA GLN A 67 -1.56 -13.78 13.05
C GLN A 67 -1.09 -13.59 14.48
N SER A 68 -0.17 -14.42 14.96
CA SER A 68 0.38 -14.31 16.31
C SER A 68 1.16 -12.99 16.53
N SER A 69 1.89 -12.55 15.51
CA SER A 69 2.60 -11.25 15.53
C SER A 69 1.62 -10.08 15.63
N LEU A 70 0.54 -10.09 14.82
CA LEU A 70 -0.46 -9.02 14.83
C LEU A 70 -1.24 -8.97 16.15
N VAL A 71 -1.62 -10.11 16.71
CA VAL A 71 -2.28 -10.19 18.02
C VAL A 71 -1.40 -9.57 19.12
N LYS A 72 -0.10 -9.90 19.15
CA LYS A 72 0.85 -9.29 20.11
C LYS A 72 0.91 -7.77 19.97
N ARG A 73 0.92 -7.25 18.74
CA ARG A 73 0.95 -5.80 18.49
C ARG A 73 -0.35 -5.12 18.96
N LEU A 74 -1.51 -5.75 18.72
CA LEU A 74 -2.80 -5.25 19.19
C LEU A 74 -2.86 -5.24 20.73
N GLN A 75 -2.38 -6.30 21.39
CA GLN A 75 -2.28 -6.37 22.86
C GLN A 75 -1.30 -5.32 23.42
N ALA A 76 -0.28 -4.95 22.66
CA ALA A 76 0.65 -3.86 23.01
C ALA A 76 0.06 -2.45 22.75
N GLY A 77 -1.20 -2.35 22.32
CA GLY A 77 -1.91 -1.09 22.14
C GLY A 77 -1.91 -0.53 20.72
N LEU A 78 -1.48 -1.31 19.72
CA LEU A 78 -1.59 -0.87 18.33
C LEU A 78 -3.07 -0.68 17.96
N PRO A 79 -3.52 0.50 17.50
CA PRO A 79 -4.90 0.70 17.10
C PRO A 79 -5.28 -0.15 15.88
N LEU A 80 -6.45 -0.80 15.92
CA LEU A 80 -6.93 -1.63 14.82
C LEU A 80 -7.05 -0.85 13.50
N LYS A 81 -7.42 0.44 13.58
CA LYS A 81 -7.48 1.35 12.42
C LYS A 81 -6.11 1.54 11.76
N THR A 82 -5.05 1.67 12.57
CA THR A 82 -3.67 1.80 12.09
C THR A 82 -3.23 0.54 11.35
N LEU A 83 -3.59 -0.63 11.88
CA LEU A 83 -3.30 -1.91 11.23
C LEU A 83 -4.00 -2.04 9.88
N VAL A 84 -5.27 -1.62 9.80
CA VAL A 84 -6.03 -1.60 8.53
C VAL A 84 -5.41 -0.64 7.51
N ALA A 85 -4.98 0.55 7.96
CA ALA A 85 -4.30 1.52 7.08
C ALA A 85 -3.00 0.94 6.52
N ALA A 86 -2.16 0.34 7.35
CA ALA A 86 -0.93 -0.30 6.90
C ALA A 86 -1.19 -1.45 5.91
N ALA A 87 -2.26 -2.22 6.12
CA ALA A 87 -2.64 -3.30 5.20
C ALA A 87 -3.10 -2.77 3.82
N ALA A 88 -3.82 -1.65 3.81
CA ALA A 88 -4.21 -1.00 2.56
C ALA A 88 -2.98 -0.49 1.80
N LEU A 89 -2.00 0.09 2.49
CA LEU A 89 -0.75 0.56 1.90
C LEU A 89 0.12 -0.60 1.39
N ALA A 90 0.22 -1.70 2.14
CA ALA A 90 0.92 -2.91 1.72
C ALA A 90 0.32 -3.49 0.43
N ASN A 91 -1.01 -3.56 0.36
CA ASN A 91 -1.75 -4.01 -0.81
C ASN A 91 -1.51 -3.10 -2.02
N ALA A 92 -1.66 -1.78 -1.83
CA ALA A 92 -1.49 -0.79 -2.89
C ALA A 92 -0.05 -0.80 -3.44
N ARG A 93 0.96 -0.93 -2.57
CA ARG A 93 2.36 -1.03 -2.97
C ARG A 93 2.64 -2.28 -3.81
N THR A 94 2.05 -3.42 -3.43
CA THR A 94 2.28 -4.69 -4.12
C THR A 94 1.54 -4.76 -5.46
N PHE A 95 0.26 -4.42 -5.48
CA PHE A 95 -0.58 -4.73 -6.63
C PHE A 95 -0.89 -3.52 -7.52
N GLY A 96 -0.84 -2.30 -6.99
CA GLY A 96 -1.24 -1.10 -7.75
C GLY A 96 -2.68 -1.14 -8.28
N GLY A 97 -3.52 -2.05 -7.76
CA GLY A 97 -4.91 -2.26 -8.21
C GLY A 97 -5.07 -3.26 -9.36
N GLU A 98 -4.01 -3.91 -9.82
CA GLU A 98 -4.07 -4.80 -11.00
C GLU A 98 -4.41 -6.27 -10.68
N ASP A 99 -4.24 -6.71 -9.41
CA ASP A 99 -4.57 -8.08 -9.01
C ASP A 99 -6.02 -8.22 -8.54
N TYR A 100 -6.76 -9.15 -9.12
CA TYR A 100 -8.16 -9.38 -8.79
C TYR A 100 -8.39 -9.77 -7.31
N ILE A 101 -7.59 -10.66 -6.78
CA ILE A 101 -7.70 -11.11 -5.38
C ILE A 101 -7.22 -9.99 -4.45
N GLY A 102 -6.10 -9.33 -4.78
CA GLY A 102 -5.60 -8.16 -4.06
C GLY A 102 -6.63 -7.04 -3.99
N PHE A 103 -7.32 -6.74 -5.07
CA PHE A 103 -8.41 -5.77 -5.09
C PHE A 103 -9.55 -6.15 -4.14
N HIS A 104 -9.98 -7.42 -4.12
CA HIS A 104 -11.05 -7.86 -3.22
C HIS A 104 -10.63 -7.83 -1.75
N THR A 105 -9.40 -8.18 -1.42
CA THR A 105 -8.90 -8.08 -0.04
C THR A 105 -8.79 -6.62 0.39
N PHE A 106 -8.36 -5.71 -0.49
CA PHE A 106 -8.36 -4.27 -0.23
C PHE A 106 -9.78 -3.76 0.06
N MET A 107 -10.75 -4.09 -0.80
CA MET A 107 -12.15 -3.69 -0.62
C MET A 107 -12.77 -4.22 0.68
N ALA A 108 -12.33 -5.37 1.17
CA ALA A 108 -12.84 -5.98 2.40
C ALA A 108 -12.32 -5.30 3.69
N LEU A 109 -11.24 -4.52 3.64
CA LEU A 109 -10.64 -3.89 4.82
C LEU A 109 -11.59 -2.93 5.55
N GLY A 110 -12.25 -2.04 4.82
CA GLY A 110 -13.21 -1.08 5.39
C GLY A 110 -14.42 -1.75 6.05
N PRO A 111 -15.14 -2.64 5.36
CA PRO A 111 -16.21 -3.45 5.95
C PRO A 111 -15.77 -4.26 7.18
N ALA A 112 -14.59 -4.89 7.13
CA ALA A 112 -14.05 -5.64 8.27
C ALA A 112 -13.83 -4.76 9.50
N LEU A 113 -13.31 -3.54 9.30
CA LEU A 113 -13.15 -2.58 10.39
C LEU A 113 -14.50 -2.14 10.97
N LYS A 114 -15.52 -1.95 10.13
CA LYS A 114 -16.88 -1.64 10.62
C LYS A 114 -17.49 -2.81 11.39
N MET A 115 -17.27 -4.04 10.94
CA MET A 115 -17.74 -5.23 11.63
C MET A 115 -17.11 -5.38 13.01
N SER A 116 -15.88 -4.94 13.21
CA SER A 116 -15.19 -4.98 14.50
C SER A 116 -15.99 -4.30 15.62
N ALA A 117 -16.69 -3.22 15.32
CA ALA A 117 -17.53 -2.51 16.27
C ALA A 117 -18.80 -3.30 16.69
N LEU A 118 -19.15 -4.34 15.96
CA LEU A 118 -20.32 -5.20 16.22
C LEU A 118 -19.92 -6.52 16.89
N MET A 119 -18.62 -6.77 17.05
CA MET A 119 -18.12 -8.01 17.64
C MET A 119 -18.21 -7.97 19.17
N PRO A 120 -18.36 -9.13 19.82
CA PRO A 120 -18.27 -9.23 21.28
C PRO A 120 -16.91 -8.77 21.80
N ALA A 121 -16.89 -8.29 23.05
CA ALA A 121 -15.66 -7.89 23.72
C ALA A 121 -14.57 -8.99 23.67
N GLY A 122 -13.37 -8.60 23.29
CA GLY A 122 -12.23 -9.52 23.10
C GLY A 122 -12.17 -10.20 21.74
N SER A 123 -13.17 -9.99 20.87
CA SER A 123 -13.24 -10.58 19.52
C SER A 123 -13.25 -9.51 18.41
N GLU A 124 -13.09 -8.24 18.77
CA GLU A 124 -13.24 -7.09 17.86
C GLU A 124 -12.25 -7.15 16.69
N ALA A 125 -11.06 -7.71 16.91
CA ALA A 125 -10.03 -7.79 15.88
C ALA A 125 -10.27 -8.91 14.85
N LEU A 126 -11.11 -9.90 15.14
CA LEU A 126 -11.24 -11.10 14.30
C LEU A 126 -11.62 -10.82 12.85
N PRO A 127 -12.59 -9.96 12.51
CA PRO A 127 -12.93 -9.67 11.13
C PRO A 127 -11.74 -9.09 10.36
N VAL A 128 -11.02 -8.16 10.98
CA VAL A 128 -9.84 -7.53 10.39
C VAL A 128 -8.71 -8.54 10.22
N LEU A 129 -8.37 -9.30 11.26
CA LEU A 129 -7.31 -10.30 11.20
C LEU A 129 -7.55 -11.34 10.09
N LYS A 130 -8.79 -11.73 9.84
CA LYS A 130 -9.16 -12.65 8.76
C LYS A 130 -8.85 -12.05 7.37
N VAL A 131 -9.20 -10.79 7.16
CA VAL A 131 -8.90 -10.09 5.91
C VAL A 131 -7.40 -9.90 5.74
N LEU A 132 -6.69 -9.50 6.81
CA LEU A 132 -5.23 -9.33 6.80
C LEU A 132 -4.49 -10.62 6.46
N TYR A 133 -4.91 -11.74 7.03
CA TYR A 133 -4.35 -13.05 6.67
C TYR A 133 -4.44 -13.29 5.17
N ARG A 134 -5.60 -13.10 4.56
CA ARG A 134 -5.79 -13.32 3.12
C ARG A 134 -5.02 -12.31 2.27
N ASN A 135 -4.99 -11.04 2.71
CA ASN A 135 -4.26 -9.98 2.04
C ASN A 135 -2.74 -10.27 2.00
N SER A 136 -2.14 -10.57 3.16
CA SER A 136 -0.71 -10.87 3.24
C SER A 136 -0.35 -12.19 2.57
N SER A 137 -1.22 -13.21 2.65
CA SER A 137 -1.06 -14.45 1.89
C SER A 137 -0.94 -14.16 0.39
N ARG A 138 -1.85 -13.35 -0.13
CA ARG A 138 -1.81 -12.98 -1.55
C ARG A 138 -0.60 -12.15 -1.93
N ILE A 139 -0.18 -11.22 -1.07
CA ILE A 139 1.04 -10.43 -1.27
C ILE A 139 2.27 -11.35 -1.38
N GLN A 140 2.39 -12.35 -0.49
CA GLN A 140 3.51 -13.29 -0.49
C GLN A 140 3.44 -14.27 -1.67
N GLU A 141 2.27 -14.72 -2.08
CA GLU A 141 2.07 -15.49 -3.32
C GLU A 141 2.55 -14.70 -4.55
N PHE A 142 2.46 -13.37 -4.52
CA PHE A 142 2.90 -12.46 -5.59
C PHE A 142 4.38 -12.09 -5.49
N GLY A 143 5.09 -12.56 -4.45
CA GLY A 143 6.52 -12.38 -4.24
C GLY A 143 6.94 -11.33 -3.20
N GLY A 144 6.00 -10.79 -2.41
CA GLY A 144 6.29 -9.82 -1.35
C GLY A 144 7.01 -8.57 -1.86
N LEU A 145 7.97 -8.06 -1.08
CA LEU A 145 8.80 -6.90 -1.47
C LEU A 145 9.82 -7.23 -2.56
N SER A 146 10.18 -8.51 -2.75
CA SER A 146 11.27 -8.89 -3.66
C SER A 146 10.95 -8.63 -5.13
N LEU A 147 9.68 -8.53 -5.53
CA LEU A 147 9.27 -8.24 -6.90
C LEU A 147 9.16 -6.74 -7.23
N ILE A 148 9.27 -5.87 -6.24
CA ILE A 148 9.20 -4.41 -6.45
C ILE A 148 10.50 -3.87 -7.08
N HIS A 149 11.54 -4.70 -7.13
CA HIS A 149 12.88 -4.36 -7.64
C HIS A 149 13.16 -4.87 -9.08
N ILE A 150 12.17 -5.31 -9.83
CA ILE A 150 12.36 -5.75 -11.22
C ILE A 150 11.84 -4.71 -12.22
#